data_22824fc5c4ca5ba7233b48bc796f422a
#
_entry.id   22824fc5c4ca5ba7233b48bc796f422a
#
_cell.length_a   1.000
_cell.length_b   1.000
_cell.length_c   1.000
_cell.angle_alpha   90.00
_cell.angle_beta   90.00
_cell.angle_gamma   90.00
#
_symmetry.space_group_name_H-M   'P 1'
#
loop_
_entity.id
_entity.type
_entity.pdbx_description
1 polymer ?
#
loop_
_entity_poly.entity_id
_entity_poly.type
_entity_poly.pdbx_seq_one_letter_code
_entity_poly.pdbx_strand_id
1 'polypeptide(L)'
;MKTIDLSRGVPDPRTFPVDSLRAMAASALARDADRMLQYGPAFGYPPLREFIASWFDSAMSNVLVGHGSLELFNFICDAYLQPGDVVFVERPTYDRAITTLRQHGVKIVGIDVGADGICIDAFERELKRHQPKLVYLIPDFQNPTGACMSVDARRAMVRWAREYRFLLVEDGPYGFLRYRGTPLPSLRSMAPDLTLHLSSFTKLISPGVRTGFLVAPEDVVKRVASVAERHYITPSFFAQGIIAAWCEDGRLAPQLDRLKQLYGPRLDTCLQAIEHYLPGRLFVRPDGGFFASLRLGARIDEQSLQAAAREAGLVLSSGRAFFDAQPGYRFLRVPFCALDAADITEGMRRLGDVVDHLNTAARSGKAHATI
;
A
#
# COMPACT_ATOMS: atom_id res chain seq x y z
N MET A 1 -11.50 -3.75 29.88
CA MET A 1 -11.43 -4.58 28.64
C MET A 1 -10.20 -4.19 27.85
N LYS A 2 -9.42 -5.15 27.31
CA LYS A 2 -8.25 -4.85 26.45
C LYS A 2 -8.73 -4.16 25.17
N THR A 3 -8.07 -3.05 24.78
CA THR A 3 -8.32 -2.39 23.51
C THR A 3 -7.61 -3.13 22.37
N ILE A 4 -8.31 -3.37 21.26
CA ILE A 4 -7.79 -3.98 20.04
C ILE A 4 -7.77 -2.93 18.94
N ASP A 5 -6.57 -2.61 18.42
CA ASP A 5 -6.39 -1.59 17.39
C ASP A 5 -6.44 -2.22 15.98
N LEU A 6 -7.56 -1.99 15.29
CA LEU A 6 -7.81 -2.37 13.90
C LEU A 6 -7.65 -1.18 12.93
N SER A 7 -6.98 -0.09 13.36
CA SER A 7 -6.84 1.12 12.53
C SER A 7 -5.58 1.14 11.68
N ARG A 8 -4.46 0.57 12.17
CA ARG A 8 -3.11 0.76 11.61
C ARG A 8 -2.57 -0.48 10.91
N GLY A 9 -2.28 -0.35 9.63
CA GLY A 9 -1.56 -1.37 8.83
C GLY A 9 -0.05 -1.26 9.03
N VAL A 10 0.45 -1.68 10.18
CA VAL A 10 1.88 -1.67 10.53
C VAL A 10 2.43 -3.09 10.67
N PRO A 11 3.72 -3.33 10.39
CA PRO A 11 4.35 -4.60 10.70
C PRO A 11 4.35 -4.86 12.22
N ASP A 12 4.40 -6.13 12.59
CA ASP A 12 4.60 -6.55 13.98
C ASP A 12 6.02 -6.16 14.44
N PRO A 13 6.19 -5.39 15.52
CA PRO A 13 7.52 -5.01 16.02
C PRO A 13 8.43 -6.21 16.34
N ARG A 14 7.86 -7.37 16.65
CA ARG A 14 8.61 -8.62 16.88
C ARG A 14 9.30 -9.15 15.63
N THR A 15 8.95 -8.64 14.45
CA THR A 15 9.60 -9.00 13.19
C THR A 15 10.81 -8.13 12.86
N PHE A 16 11.04 -7.05 13.58
CA PHE A 16 12.16 -6.16 13.29
C PHE A 16 13.49 -6.87 13.53
N PRO A 17 14.39 -6.90 12.53
CA PRO A 17 15.64 -7.66 12.62
C PRO A 17 16.72 -6.86 13.37
N VAL A 18 16.46 -6.49 14.65
CA VAL A 18 17.24 -5.53 15.43
C VAL A 18 18.72 -5.92 15.54
N ASP A 19 19.00 -7.19 15.86
CA ASP A 19 20.39 -7.64 16.07
C ASP A 19 21.20 -7.63 14.78
N SER A 20 20.59 -8.06 13.67
CA SER A 20 21.26 -7.99 12.36
C SER A 20 21.42 -6.56 11.87
N LEU A 21 20.45 -5.67 12.11
CA LEU A 21 20.59 -4.25 11.80
C LEU A 21 21.71 -3.59 12.62
N ARG A 22 21.85 -3.94 13.90
CA ARG A 22 22.94 -3.45 14.76
C ARG A 22 24.32 -3.88 14.22
N ALA A 23 24.46 -5.15 13.87
CA ALA A 23 25.69 -5.68 13.29
C ALA A 23 26.03 -5.00 11.95
N MET A 24 25.02 -4.84 11.07
CA MET A 24 25.22 -4.21 9.77
C MET A 24 25.47 -2.71 9.87
N ALA A 25 24.91 -2.02 10.86
CA ALA A 25 25.22 -0.61 11.11
C ALA A 25 26.70 -0.43 11.48
N ALA A 26 27.24 -1.27 12.37
CA ALA A 26 28.66 -1.24 12.74
C ALA A 26 29.55 -1.56 11.53
N SER A 27 29.22 -2.60 10.75
CA SER A 27 29.97 -2.99 9.55
C SER A 27 29.95 -1.90 8.45
N ALA A 28 28.77 -1.31 8.19
CA ALA A 28 28.62 -0.27 7.18
C ALA A 28 29.43 0.99 7.52
N LEU A 29 29.37 1.44 8.79
CA LEU A 29 30.16 2.58 9.26
C LEU A 29 31.67 2.29 9.22
N ALA A 30 32.11 1.09 9.57
CA ALA A 30 33.52 0.72 9.48
C ALA A 30 34.04 0.73 8.03
N ARG A 31 33.17 0.44 7.06
CA ARG A 31 33.52 0.31 5.63
C ARG A 31 33.46 1.63 4.87
N ASP A 32 32.45 2.48 5.12
CA ASP A 32 32.10 3.63 4.26
C ASP A 32 31.54 4.84 5.04
N ALA A 33 32.08 5.11 6.26
CA ALA A 33 31.60 6.19 7.12
C ALA A 33 31.64 7.55 6.41
N ASP A 34 32.72 7.84 5.69
CA ASP A 34 32.93 9.13 5.04
C ASP A 34 31.81 9.45 4.03
N ARG A 35 31.35 8.45 3.28
CA ARG A 35 30.22 8.62 2.35
C ARG A 35 28.88 8.62 3.06
N MET A 36 28.69 7.74 4.04
CA MET A 36 27.42 7.62 4.75
C MET A 36 27.06 8.83 5.60
N LEU A 37 28.08 9.59 6.07
CA LEU A 37 27.92 10.75 6.94
C LEU A 37 28.04 12.09 6.19
N GLN A 38 28.33 12.07 4.90
CA GLN A 38 28.44 13.26 4.06
C GLN A 38 27.23 13.40 3.13
N TYR A 39 27.04 14.60 2.59
CA TYR A 39 26.13 14.84 1.47
C TYR A 39 26.55 14.03 0.24
N GLY A 40 25.55 13.55 -0.51
CA GLY A 40 25.76 12.80 -1.72
C GLY A 40 24.71 13.10 -2.78
N PRO A 41 24.68 12.33 -3.88
CA PRO A 41 23.72 12.52 -4.95
C PRO A 41 22.28 12.39 -4.48
N ALA A 42 21.38 13.24 -4.99
CA ALA A 42 19.96 13.19 -4.71
C ALA A 42 19.28 11.85 -5.10
N PHE A 43 19.92 11.07 -5.95
CA PHE A 43 19.47 9.75 -6.39
C PHE A 43 19.47 8.67 -5.28
N GLY A 44 20.16 8.91 -4.17
CA GLY A 44 20.34 7.95 -3.09
C GLY A 44 21.71 7.29 -3.07
N TYR A 45 21.97 6.53 -2.00
CA TYR A 45 23.24 5.88 -1.72
C TYR A 45 23.57 4.82 -2.79
N PRO A 46 24.73 4.94 -3.49
CA PRO A 46 25.02 4.12 -4.66
C PRO A 46 24.96 2.61 -4.42
N PRO A 47 25.56 2.04 -3.34
CA PRO A 47 25.46 0.59 -3.12
C PRO A 47 24.03 0.08 -2.96
N LEU A 48 23.14 0.85 -2.32
CA LEU A 48 21.74 0.45 -2.21
C LEU A 48 21.02 0.51 -3.57
N ARG A 49 21.34 1.51 -4.39
CA ARG A 49 20.82 1.62 -5.76
C ARG A 49 21.26 0.45 -6.64
N GLU A 50 22.52 0.05 -6.53
CA GLU A 50 23.07 -1.14 -7.22
C GLU A 50 22.34 -2.42 -6.80
N PHE A 51 22.15 -2.62 -5.49
CA PHE A 51 21.39 -3.76 -4.97
C PHE A 51 19.97 -3.79 -5.54
N ILE A 52 19.24 -2.67 -5.49
CA ILE A 52 17.87 -2.57 -6.00
C ILE A 52 17.84 -2.81 -7.51
N ALA A 53 18.77 -2.26 -8.26
CA ALA A 53 18.90 -2.46 -9.70
C ALA A 53 19.04 -3.95 -10.04
N SER A 54 19.94 -4.66 -9.37
CA SER A 54 20.10 -6.11 -9.52
C SER A 54 18.84 -6.87 -9.11
N TRP A 55 18.19 -6.48 -8.00
CA TRP A 55 16.97 -7.15 -7.51
C TRP A 55 15.80 -7.03 -8.47
N PHE A 56 15.74 -5.92 -9.23
CA PHE A 56 14.67 -5.64 -10.21
C PHE A 56 15.08 -5.86 -11.67
N ASP A 57 16.19 -6.52 -11.93
CA ASP A 57 16.74 -6.73 -13.28
C ASP A 57 16.73 -5.42 -14.09
N SER A 58 17.49 -4.43 -13.60
CA SER A 58 17.50 -3.06 -14.11
C SER A 58 18.89 -2.44 -14.01
N ALA A 59 19.10 -1.30 -14.68
CA ALA A 59 20.31 -0.51 -14.50
C ALA A 59 20.21 0.40 -13.25
N MET A 60 21.34 0.72 -12.63
CA MET A 60 21.37 1.66 -11.50
C MET A 60 20.83 3.05 -11.87
N SER A 61 20.95 3.47 -13.14
CA SER A 61 20.39 4.73 -13.64
C SER A 61 18.83 4.76 -13.58
N ASN A 62 18.19 3.59 -13.49
CA ASN A 62 16.74 3.46 -13.36
C ASN A 62 16.25 3.49 -11.90
N VAL A 63 17.14 3.69 -10.92
CA VAL A 63 16.79 3.61 -9.49
C VAL A 63 16.98 4.95 -8.79
N LEU A 64 15.95 5.39 -8.05
CA LEU A 64 15.98 6.51 -7.12
C LEU A 64 15.57 6.01 -5.72
N VAL A 65 16.34 6.36 -4.68
CA VAL A 65 16.05 5.98 -3.30
C VAL A 65 15.80 7.23 -2.45
N GLY A 66 14.64 7.27 -1.77
CA GLY A 66 14.21 8.39 -0.91
C GLY A 66 13.71 7.92 0.47
N HIS A 67 13.04 8.81 1.21
CA HIS A 67 12.57 8.55 2.58
C HIS A 67 11.21 7.84 2.64
N GLY A 68 10.95 6.94 1.70
CA GLY A 68 9.73 6.13 1.60
C GLY A 68 8.98 6.36 0.30
N SER A 69 8.15 5.39 -0.11
CA SER A 69 7.42 5.43 -1.39
C SER A 69 6.44 6.59 -1.49
N LEU A 70 5.83 7.03 -0.38
CA LEU A 70 4.90 8.17 -0.39
C LEU A 70 5.58 9.50 -0.71
N GLU A 71 6.80 9.75 -0.21
CA GLU A 71 7.58 10.93 -0.57
C GLU A 71 7.94 10.90 -2.06
N LEU A 72 8.39 9.74 -2.55
CA LEU A 72 8.70 9.56 -3.97
C LEU A 72 7.46 9.73 -4.86
N PHE A 73 6.29 9.29 -4.40
CA PHE A 73 5.02 9.54 -5.08
C PHE A 73 4.70 11.05 -5.14
N ASN A 74 4.93 11.79 -4.05
CA ASN A 74 4.77 13.23 -4.04
C ASN A 74 5.70 13.90 -5.08
N PHE A 75 6.98 13.50 -5.15
CA PHE A 75 7.92 14.01 -6.15
C PHE A 75 7.53 13.65 -7.60
N ILE A 76 6.92 12.47 -7.82
CA ILE A 76 6.33 12.13 -9.12
C ILE A 76 5.19 13.09 -9.44
N CYS A 77 4.31 13.37 -8.48
CA CYS A 77 3.24 14.34 -8.68
C CYS A 77 3.78 15.75 -9.01
N ASP A 78 4.78 16.23 -8.26
CA ASP A 78 5.44 17.52 -8.53
C ASP A 78 6.12 17.56 -9.92
N ALA A 79 6.67 16.43 -10.38
CA ALA A 79 7.36 16.35 -11.65
C ALA A 79 6.42 16.29 -12.87
N TYR A 80 5.24 15.70 -12.72
CA TYR A 80 4.39 15.34 -13.86
C TYR A 80 3.02 15.98 -13.87
N LEU A 81 2.50 16.44 -12.73
CA LEU A 81 1.12 16.93 -12.63
C LEU A 81 1.05 18.44 -12.49
N GLN A 82 -0.05 18.99 -13.02
CA GLN A 82 -0.47 20.36 -12.82
C GLN A 82 -1.93 20.39 -12.34
N PRO A 83 -2.37 21.48 -11.68
CA PRO A 83 -3.78 21.63 -11.32
C PRO A 83 -4.70 21.45 -12.53
N GLY A 84 -5.74 20.61 -12.37
CA GLY A 84 -6.66 20.25 -13.43
C GLY A 84 -6.31 19.01 -14.25
N ASP A 85 -5.07 18.49 -14.16
CA ASP A 85 -4.71 17.20 -14.78
C ASP A 85 -5.60 16.07 -14.23
N VAL A 86 -5.88 15.07 -15.05
CA VAL A 86 -6.68 13.91 -14.66
C VAL A 86 -5.77 12.78 -14.21
N VAL A 87 -6.09 12.20 -13.04
CA VAL A 87 -5.42 11.01 -12.50
C VAL A 87 -6.47 9.94 -12.19
N PHE A 88 -6.29 8.74 -12.74
CA PHE A 88 -7.12 7.61 -12.40
C PHE A 88 -6.52 6.86 -11.20
N VAL A 89 -7.38 6.43 -10.29
CA VAL A 89 -7.01 5.66 -9.10
C VAL A 89 -8.00 4.51 -8.90
N GLU A 90 -7.59 3.48 -8.20
CA GLU A 90 -8.52 2.46 -7.70
C GLU A 90 -9.52 3.07 -6.70
N ARG A 91 -10.71 2.53 -6.61
CA ARG A 91 -11.75 2.94 -5.66
C ARG A 91 -12.32 1.72 -4.91
N PRO A 92 -11.98 1.53 -3.63
CA PRO A 92 -11.11 2.37 -2.80
C PRO A 92 -9.61 2.24 -3.14
N THR A 93 -8.80 3.20 -2.67
CA THR A 93 -7.33 3.16 -2.75
C THR A 93 -6.68 3.77 -1.51
N TYR A 94 -5.34 3.83 -1.49
CA TYR A 94 -4.56 4.34 -0.36
C TYR A 94 -4.90 5.81 -0.07
N ASP A 95 -5.35 6.08 1.16
CA ASP A 95 -5.84 7.38 1.62
C ASP A 95 -4.81 8.51 1.48
N ARG A 96 -3.51 8.19 1.68
CA ARG A 96 -2.43 9.16 1.53
C ARG A 96 -2.19 9.53 0.06
N ALA A 97 -2.35 8.58 -0.86
CA ALA A 97 -2.27 8.89 -2.28
C ALA A 97 -3.39 9.86 -2.71
N ILE A 98 -4.63 9.63 -2.24
CA ILE A 98 -5.75 10.56 -2.47
C ILE A 98 -5.44 11.94 -1.91
N THR A 99 -4.89 12.02 -0.69
CA THR A 99 -4.53 13.28 -0.05
C THR A 99 -3.45 14.02 -0.85
N THR A 100 -2.39 13.32 -1.27
CA THR A 100 -1.32 13.89 -2.11
C THR A 100 -1.89 14.42 -3.43
N LEU A 101 -2.70 13.66 -4.14
CA LEU A 101 -3.32 14.08 -5.40
C LEU A 101 -4.22 15.31 -5.22
N ARG A 102 -5.00 15.38 -4.14
CA ARG A 102 -5.81 16.56 -3.82
C ARG A 102 -4.98 17.82 -3.58
N GLN A 103 -3.83 17.68 -2.92
CA GLN A 103 -2.90 18.80 -2.69
C GLN A 103 -2.33 19.36 -4.01
N HIS A 104 -2.18 18.53 -5.04
CA HIS A 104 -1.75 18.96 -6.38
C HIS A 104 -2.89 19.55 -7.22
N GLY A 105 -4.11 19.62 -6.71
CA GLY A 105 -5.25 20.21 -7.43
C GLY A 105 -5.71 19.43 -8.67
N VAL A 106 -5.37 18.14 -8.75
CA VAL A 106 -5.75 17.30 -9.89
C VAL A 106 -7.18 16.79 -9.78
N LYS A 107 -7.77 16.44 -10.92
CA LYS A 107 -9.05 15.74 -10.99
C LYS A 107 -8.83 14.25 -10.78
N ILE A 108 -9.26 13.74 -9.62
CA ILE A 108 -9.20 12.32 -9.32
C ILE A 108 -10.44 11.62 -9.89
N VAL A 109 -10.23 10.53 -10.63
CA VAL A 109 -11.28 9.64 -11.14
C VAL A 109 -11.08 8.26 -10.55
N GLY A 110 -11.95 7.87 -9.62
CA GLY A 110 -11.93 6.57 -8.96
C GLY A 110 -12.57 5.48 -9.82
N ILE A 111 -11.86 4.38 -10.02
CA ILE A 111 -12.32 3.20 -10.75
C ILE A 111 -12.57 2.07 -9.77
N ASP A 112 -13.74 1.47 -9.78
CA ASP A 112 -14.11 0.43 -8.84
C ASP A 112 -13.18 -0.78 -8.88
N VAL A 113 -12.92 -1.34 -7.69
CA VAL A 113 -12.12 -2.56 -7.48
C VAL A 113 -13.04 -3.73 -7.14
N GLY A 114 -12.77 -4.88 -7.76
CA GLY A 114 -13.42 -6.16 -7.49
C GLY A 114 -12.41 -7.23 -7.06
N ALA A 115 -12.81 -8.49 -7.19
CA ALA A 115 -11.99 -9.65 -6.82
C ALA A 115 -10.69 -9.71 -7.64
N ASP A 116 -10.74 -9.37 -8.92
CA ASP A 116 -9.63 -9.40 -9.87
C ASP A 116 -8.87 -8.07 -9.97
N GLY A 117 -8.98 -7.21 -8.94
CA GLY A 117 -8.42 -5.87 -8.94
C GLY A 117 -9.34 -4.86 -9.61
N ILE A 118 -8.76 -3.89 -10.33
CA ILE A 118 -9.50 -2.80 -10.98
C ILE A 118 -10.51 -3.33 -12.01
N CYS A 119 -11.72 -2.76 -12.02
CA CYS A 119 -12.78 -3.13 -12.97
C CYS A 119 -12.45 -2.62 -14.38
N ILE A 120 -12.12 -3.53 -15.29
CA ILE A 120 -11.68 -3.25 -16.67
C ILE A 120 -12.76 -2.47 -17.42
N ASP A 121 -14.03 -2.88 -17.35
CA ASP A 121 -15.13 -2.22 -18.07
C ASP A 121 -15.38 -0.80 -17.54
N ALA A 122 -15.22 -0.59 -16.23
CA ALA A 122 -15.33 0.74 -15.64
C ALA A 122 -14.16 1.63 -16.08
N PHE A 123 -12.95 1.10 -16.13
CA PHE A 123 -11.77 1.81 -16.60
C PHE A 123 -11.92 2.23 -18.05
N GLU A 124 -12.34 1.34 -18.95
CA GLU A 124 -12.58 1.66 -20.36
C GLU A 124 -13.65 2.73 -20.55
N ARG A 125 -14.73 2.68 -19.76
CA ARG A 125 -15.77 3.74 -19.82
C ARG A 125 -15.23 5.11 -19.44
N GLU A 126 -14.37 5.17 -18.42
CA GLU A 126 -13.79 6.45 -18.00
C GLU A 126 -12.69 6.95 -18.95
N LEU A 127 -11.95 6.06 -19.63
CA LEU A 127 -11.02 6.44 -20.72
C LEU A 127 -11.72 7.13 -21.90
N LYS A 128 -12.97 6.76 -22.20
CA LYS A 128 -13.77 7.43 -23.25
C LYS A 128 -14.21 8.85 -22.87
N ARG A 129 -14.16 9.20 -21.58
CA ARG A 129 -14.60 10.48 -21.04
C ARG A 129 -13.45 11.38 -20.61
N HIS A 130 -12.32 10.79 -20.28
CA HIS A 130 -11.18 11.46 -19.68
C HIS A 130 -9.87 10.89 -20.22
N GLN A 131 -8.89 11.75 -20.41
CA GLN A 131 -7.52 11.35 -20.73
C GLN A 131 -6.67 11.48 -19.46
N PRO A 132 -6.34 10.38 -18.76
CA PRO A 132 -5.50 10.45 -17.57
C PRO A 132 -4.05 10.76 -17.97
N LYS A 133 -3.36 11.52 -17.13
CA LYS A 133 -1.93 11.74 -17.23
C LYS A 133 -1.13 10.67 -16.49
N LEU A 134 -1.65 10.27 -15.34
CA LEU A 134 -1.15 9.17 -14.52
C LEU A 134 -2.30 8.24 -14.13
N VAL A 135 -1.97 6.96 -13.96
CA VAL A 135 -2.85 5.96 -13.33
C VAL A 135 -2.11 5.37 -12.14
N TYR A 136 -2.61 5.60 -10.91
CA TYR A 136 -2.03 5.08 -9.68
C TYR A 136 -2.72 3.78 -9.27
N LEU A 137 -1.94 2.70 -9.13
CA LEU A 137 -2.40 1.35 -8.87
C LEU A 137 -1.58 0.68 -7.77
N ILE A 138 -2.23 -0.19 -6.99
CA ILE A 138 -1.59 -1.12 -6.05
C ILE A 138 -1.94 -2.54 -6.50
N PRO A 139 -1.24 -3.13 -7.46
CA PRO A 139 -1.68 -4.35 -8.13
C PRO A 139 -1.63 -5.61 -7.27
N ASP A 140 -0.79 -5.64 -6.22
CA ASP A 140 -0.65 -6.78 -5.33
C ASP A 140 -1.09 -6.43 -3.91
N PHE A 141 -2.09 -7.18 -3.39
CA PHE A 141 -2.59 -7.04 -2.03
C PHE A 141 -2.98 -5.60 -1.67
N GLN A 142 -3.75 -5.02 -2.54
CA GLN A 142 -4.16 -3.62 -2.58
C GLN A 142 -4.54 -3.07 -1.20
N ASN A 143 -4.01 -1.91 -0.87
CA ASN A 143 -4.44 -1.15 0.31
C ASN A 143 -5.57 -0.18 -0.09
N PRO A 144 -6.81 -0.38 0.40
CA PRO A 144 -7.18 -1.12 1.60
C PRO A 144 -7.86 -2.49 1.37
N THR A 145 -8.10 -2.93 0.14
CA THR A 145 -9.01 -4.05 -0.14
C THR A 145 -8.41 -5.44 0.09
N GLY A 146 -7.10 -5.59 -0.08
CA GLY A 146 -6.42 -6.88 -0.15
C GLY A 146 -6.51 -7.56 -1.52
N ALA A 147 -7.18 -6.93 -2.51
CA ALA A 147 -7.32 -7.46 -3.87
C ALA A 147 -5.96 -7.62 -4.57
N CYS A 148 -5.92 -8.59 -5.50
CA CYS A 148 -4.80 -8.75 -6.41
C CYS A 148 -5.30 -8.55 -7.83
N MET A 149 -4.64 -7.67 -8.59
CA MET A 149 -4.97 -7.46 -9.99
C MET A 149 -4.61 -8.69 -10.82
N SER A 150 -5.58 -9.23 -11.55
CA SER A 150 -5.37 -10.38 -12.43
C SER A 150 -4.38 -10.06 -13.56
N VAL A 151 -3.77 -11.10 -14.14
CA VAL A 151 -2.83 -10.92 -15.26
C VAL A 151 -3.51 -10.25 -16.46
N ASP A 152 -4.77 -10.56 -16.72
CA ASP A 152 -5.51 -9.95 -17.83
C ASP A 152 -5.81 -8.47 -17.58
N ALA A 153 -6.12 -8.09 -16.33
CA ALA A 153 -6.25 -6.68 -15.97
C ALA A 153 -4.92 -5.94 -16.12
N ARG A 154 -3.78 -6.55 -15.72
CA ARG A 154 -2.44 -5.96 -15.92
C ARG A 154 -2.14 -5.77 -17.41
N ARG A 155 -2.43 -6.77 -18.26
CA ARG A 155 -2.29 -6.68 -19.72
C ARG A 155 -3.15 -5.54 -20.32
N ALA A 156 -4.38 -5.40 -19.84
CA ALA A 156 -5.27 -4.34 -20.28
C ALA A 156 -4.70 -2.95 -19.92
N MET A 157 -4.21 -2.76 -18.68
CA MET A 157 -3.58 -1.51 -18.25
C MET A 157 -2.38 -1.14 -19.12
N VAL A 158 -1.49 -2.09 -19.40
CA VAL A 158 -0.32 -1.87 -20.25
C VAL A 158 -0.74 -1.49 -21.68
N ARG A 159 -1.72 -2.19 -22.25
CA ARG A 159 -2.24 -1.87 -23.59
C ARG A 159 -2.78 -0.44 -23.65
N TRP A 160 -3.63 -0.07 -22.69
CA TRP A 160 -4.22 1.27 -22.65
C TRP A 160 -3.19 2.36 -22.32
N ALA A 161 -2.20 2.09 -21.49
CA ALA A 161 -1.11 3.03 -21.24
C ALA A 161 -0.35 3.38 -22.53
N ARG A 162 -0.11 2.40 -23.40
CA ARG A 162 0.48 2.63 -24.73
C ARG A 162 -0.43 3.38 -25.68
N GLU A 163 -1.70 2.97 -25.74
CA GLU A 163 -2.70 3.55 -26.66
C GLU A 163 -3.03 5.00 -26.31
N TYR A 164 -3.29 5.27 -25.02
CA TYR A 164 -3.70 6.59 -24.52
C TYR A 164 -2.54 7.43 -23.98
N ARG A 165 -1.31 6.91 -23.99
CA ARG A 165 -0.06 7.61 -23.61
C ARG A 165 -0.07 8.19 -22.19
N PHE A 166 -0.53 7.43 -21.21
CA PHE A 166 -0.41 7.74 -19.78
C PHE A 166 0.67 6.91 -19.11
N LEU A 167 1.21 7.40 -17.99
CA LEU A 167 2.16 6.66 -17.18
C LEU A 167 1.43 5.83 -16.11
N LEU A 168 1.97 4.64 -15.83
CA LEU A 168 1.52 3.77 -14.75
C LEU A 168 2.39 4.01 -13.51
N VAL A 169 1.77 4.38 -12.39
CA VAL A 169 2.41 4.37 -11.08
C VAL A 169 1.99 3.09 -10.38
N GLU A 170 2.91 2.15 -10.29
CA GLU A 170 2.73 0.86 -9.62
C GLU A 170 3.28 0.95 -8.19
N ASP A 171 2.42 1.10 -7.18
CA ASP A 171 2.83 1.11 -5.77
C ASP A 171 2.80 -0.32 -5.21
N GLY A 172 3.97 -0.95 -5.11
CA GLY A 172 4.16 -2.37 -4.85
C GLY A 172 4.84 -2.74 -3.52
N PRO A 173 4.48 -2.15 -2.35
CA PRO A 173 5.14 -2.46 -1.09
C PRO A 173 4.79 -3.83 -0.51
N TYR A 174 3.77 -4.49 -1.05
CA TYR A 174 3.22 -5.75 -0.54
C TYR A 174 3.49 -6.96 -1.44
N GLY A 175 3.91 -6.78 -2.68
CA GLY A 175 4.07 -7.86 -3.67
C GLY A 175 4.94 -9.02 -3.20
N PHE A 176 5.97 -8.75 -2.38
CA PHE A 176 6.85 -9.76 -1.77
C PHE A 176 6.19 -10.57 -0.64
N LEU A 177 5.02 -10.16 -0.16
CA LEU A 177 4.30 -10.75 0.97
C LEU A 177 3.09 -11.57 0.49
N ARG A 178 3.30 -12.37 -0.54
CA ARG A 178 2.34 -13.39 -0.98
C ARG A 178 2.46 -14.62 -0.11
N TYR A 179 1.34 -15.07 0.47
CA TYR A 179 1.28 -16.24 1.35
C TYR A 179 0.73 -17.46 0.66
N ARG A 180 -0.07 -17.28 -0.40
CA ARG A 180 -0.69 -18.34 -1.19
C ARG A 180 -0.58 -18.08 -2.69
N GLY A 181 -0.61 -19.16 -3.48
CA GLY A 181 -0.52 -19.07 -4.93
C GLY A 181 0.87 -18.68 -5.43
N THR A 182 0.97 -18.39 -6.72
CA THR A 182 2.22 -18.02 -7.41
C THR A 182 2.32 -16.50 -7.58
N PRO A 183 3.54 -15.91 -7.56
CA PRO A 183 3.74 -14.52 -7.90
C PRO A 183 3.20 -14.18 -9.29
N LEU A 184 2.61 -13.00 -9.43
CA LEU A 184 2.14 -12.48 -10.71
C LEU A 184 3.19 -11.51 -11.30
N PRO A 185 3.29 -11.40 -12.64
CA PRO A 185 4.19 -10.43 -13.26
C PRO A 185 3.77 -9.00 -12.92
N SER A 186 4.71 -8.16 -12.48
CA SER A 186 4.43 -6.74 -12.19
C SER A 186 4.12 -5.97 -13.46
N LEU A 187 3.43 -4.83 -13.34
CA LEU A 187 3.24 -3.91 -14.47
C LEU A 187 4.59 -3.46 -15.03
N ARG A 188 5.56 -3.20 -14.14
CA ARG A 188 6.92 -2.86 -14.56
C ARG A 188 7.59 -3.96 -15.39
N SER A 189 7.45 -5.23 -14.99
CA SER A 189 8.03 -6.34 -15.78
C SER A 189 7.39 -6.48 -17.17
N MET A 190 6.14 -6.03 -17.33
CA MET A 190 5.40 -6.08 -18.60
C MET A 190 5.62 -4.83 -19.47
N ALA A 191 5.85 -3.67 -18.86
CA ALA A 191 6.04 -2.38 -19.53
C ALA A 191 7.02 -1.48 -18.76
N PRO A 192 8.33 -1.81 -18.75
CA PRO A 192 9.33 -1.04 -18.00
C PRO A 192 9.51 0.39 -18.51
N ASP A 193 9.14 0.66 -19.75
CA ASP A 193 9.18 1.94 -20.43
C ASP A 193 8.06 2.92 -20.01
N LEU A 194 6.98 2.43 -19.40
CA LEU A 194 5.79 3.22 -19.04
C LEU A 194 5.47 3.16 -17.53
N THR A 195 6.17 2.31 -16.77
CA THR A 195 5.82 2.03 -15.38
C THR A 195 6.82 2.66 -14.43
N LEU A 196 6.30 3.43 -13.50
CA LEU A 196 6.98 4.01 -12.35
C LEU A 196 6.69 3.10 -11.16
N HIS A 197 7.60 2.15 -10.88
CA HIS A 197 7.42 1.19 -9.80
C HIS A 197 7.94 1.76 -8.48
N LEU A 198 7.04 1.99 -7.55
CA LEU A 198 7.33 2.41 -6.18
C LEU A 198 7.33 1.21 -5.25
N SER A 199 8.29 1.12 -4.36
CA SER A 199 8.28 0.15 -3.26
C SER A 199 9.04 0.66 -2.04
N SER A 200 9.12 -0.14 -0.96
CA SER A 200 9.68 0.32 0.31
C SER A 200 10.16 -0.83 1.18
N PHE A 201 11.24 -0.60 1.92
CA PHE A 201 11.70 -1.48 3.00
C PHE A 201 10.84 -1.37 4.27
N THR A 202 9.90 -0.42 4.32
CA THR A 202 8.98 -0.20 5.46
C THR A 202 8.24 -1.46 5.90
N LYS A 203 7.82 -2.31 4.95
CA LYS A 203 7.05 -3.53 5.23
C LYS A 203 7.92 -4.77 5.35
N LEU A 204 9.16 -4.69 4.89
CA LEU A 204 10.10 -5.81 4.84
C LEU A 204 11.09 -5.79 6.01
N ILE A 205 11.51 -4.61 6.45
CA ILE A 205 12.47 -4.42 7.56
C ILE A 205 11.76 -3.76 8.75
N SER A 206 11.47 -2.47 8.64
CA SER A 206 10.71 -1.72 9.67
C SER A 206 10.24 -0.36 9.13
N PRO A 207 9.17 0.23 9.70
CA PRO A 207 8.74 1.58 9.32
C PRO A 207 9.77 2.66 9.65
N GLY A 208 10.58 2.44 10.69
CA GLY A 208 11.57 3.42 11.19
C GLY A 208 12.76 3.64 10.25
N VAL A 209 13.07 2.70 9.35
CA VAL A 209 14.19 2.87 8.40
C VAL A 209 13.93 3.94 7.34
N ARG A 210 12.68 4.36 7.18
CA ARG A 210 12.28 5.44 6.27
C ARG A 210 12.93 5.38 4.89
N THR A 211 13.01 4.20 4.28
CA THR A 211 13.64 4.00 2.97
C THR A 211 12.65 3.37 2.00
N GLY A 212 12.41 4.06 0.89
CA GLY A 212 11.64 3.61 -0.25
C GLY A 212 12.40 3.87 -1.53
N PHE A 213 11.94 3.31 -2.62
CA PHE A 213 12.61 3.45 -3.90
C PHE A 213 11.61 3.49 -5.05
N LEU A 214 12.06 4.13 -6.12
CA LEU A 214 11.44 4.17 -7.44
C LEU A 214 12.34 3.41 -8.42
N VAL A 215 11.74 2.52 -9.21
CA VAL A 215 12.39 1.92 -10.39
C VAL A 215 11.58 2.31 -11.62
N ALA A 216 12.19 3.10 -12.52
CA ALA A 216 11.52 3.71 -13.66
C ALA A 216 12.52 3.95 -14.81
N PRO A 217 12.07 4.38 -16.01
CA PRO A 217 12.98 4.85 -17.07
C PRO A 217 13.94 5.92 -16.57
N GLU A 218 15.16 5.93 -17.10
CA GLU A 218 16.25 6.81 -16.65
C GLU A 218 15.89 8.30 -16.72
N ASP A 219 15.20 8.72 -17.76
CA ASP A 219 14.72 10.10 -17.94
C ASP A 219 13.70 10.50 -16.86
N VAL A 220 12.80 9.57 -16.49
CA VAL A 220 11.87 9.72 -15.37
C VAL A 220 12.63 9.86 -14.07
N VAL A 221 13.57 8.97 -13.80
CA VAL A 221 14.39 8.99 -12.59
C VAL A 221 15.15 10.31 -12.47
N LYS A 222 15.78 10.80 -13.55
CA LYS A 222 16.48 12.10 -13.57
C LYS A 222 15.53 13.26 -13.27
N ARG A 223 14.33 13.24 -13.87
CA ARG A 223 13.31 14.28 -13.65
C ARG A 223 12.81 14.30 -12.20
N VAL A 224 12.50 13.14 -11.63
CA VAL A 224 12.03 13.03 -10.24
C VAL A 224 13.16 13.37 -9.26
N ALA A 225 14.41 12.94 -9.53
CA ALA A 225 15.57 13.29 -8.71
C ALA A 225 15.85 14.80 -8.67
N SER A 226 15.65 15.50 -9.79
CA SER A 226 15.76 16.97 -9.83
C SER A 226 14.71 17.68 -8.96
N VAL A 227 13.51 17.09 -8.81
CA VAL A 227 12.52 17.56 -7.83
C VAL A 227 12.99 17.26 -6.40
N ALA A 228 13.38 16.02 -6.15
CA ALA A 228 13.82 15.54 -4.84
C ALA A 228 14.99 16.37 -4.28
N GLU A 229 15.97 16.71 -5.12
CA GLU A 229 17.14 17.53 -4.75
C GLU A 229 16.75 18.89 -4.16
N ARG A 230 15.72 19.53 -4.70
CA ARG A 230 15.19 20.80 -4.16
C ARG A 230 14.52 20.68 -2.79
N HIS A 231 14.12 19.47 -2.41
CA HIS A 231 13.44 19.23 -1.13
C HIS A 231 14.39 18.78 -0.03
N TYR A 232 15.38 17.93 -0.33
CA TYR A 232 16.23 17.36 0.71
C TYR A 232 17.74 17.46 0.44
N ILE A 233 18.19 18.00 -0.71
CA ILE A 233 19.60 18.03 -1.15
C ILE A 233 20.13 16.59 -1.37
N THR A 234 20.14 15.78 -0.32
CA THR A 234 20.49 14.35 -0.33
C THR A 234 19.58 13.58 0.62
N PRO A 235 19.14 12.37 0.27
CA PRO A 235 18.41 11.53 1.22
C PRO A 235 19.39 10.97 2.29
N SER A 236 18.85 10.39 3.37
CA SER A 236 19.64 9.85 4.47
C SER A 236 20.53 8.67 4.02
N PHE A 237 21.79 8.95 3.67
CA PHE A 237 22.77 7.92 3.33
C PHE A 237 23.11 7.03 4.51
N PHE A 238 22.99 7.52 5.75
CA PHE A 238 23.16 6.74 6.96
C PHE A 238 22.19 5.55 7.00
N ALA A 239 20.90 5.82 6.87
CA ALA A 239 19.88 4.75 6.84
C ALA A 239 20.05 3.82 5.63
N GLN A 240 20.30 4.39 4.46
CA GLN A 240 20.45 3.64 3.22
C GLN A 240 21.71 2.76 3.23
N GLY A 241 22.81 3.21 3.84
CA GLY A 241 24.04 2.42 3.98
C GLY A 241 23.86 1.20 4.87
N ILE A 242 23.12 1.33 5.97
CA ILE A 242 22.77 0.19 6.83
C ILE A 242 21.90 -0.84 6.08
N ILE A 243 20.90 -0.37 5.32
CA ILE A 243 20.04 -1.25 4.53
C ILE A 243 20.84 -1.92 3.40
N ALA A 244 21.73 -1.19 2.72
CA ALA A 244 22.58 -1.76 1.68
C ALA A 244 23.42 -2.91 2.24
N ALA A 245 24.14 -2.67 3.33
CA ALA A 245 24.96 -3.70 3.99
C ALA A 245 24.10 -4.90 4.44
N TRP A 246 22.89 -4.67 4.95
CA TRP A 246 21.96 -5.71 5.37
C TRP A 246 21.46 -6.56 4.19
N CYS A 247 21.20 -5.93 3.05
CA CYS A 247 20.77 -6.61 1.83
C CYS A 247 21.93 -7.38 1.17
N GLU A 248 23.13 -6.77 1.10
CA GLU A 248 24.34 -7.38 0.57
C GLU A 248 24.76 -8.62 1.36
N ASP A 249 24.52 -8.63 2.68
CA ASP A 249 24.74 -9.80 3.56
C ASP A 249 23.69 -10.92 3.38
N GLY A 250 22.83 -10.80 2.38
CA GLY A 250 21.84 -11.83 2.03
C GLY A 250 20.66 -11.94 3.00
N ARG A 251 20.41 -10.95 3.86
CA ARG A 251 19.38 -11.00 4.91
C ARG A 251 17.95 -10.83 4.40
N LEU A 252 17.78 -10.30 3.20
CA LEU A 252 16.44 -9.98 2.68
C LEU A 252 15.58 -11.23 2.49
N ALA A 253 16.08 -12.26 1.82
CA ALA A 253 15.32 -13.47 1.54
C ALA A 253 14.88 -14.22 2.82
N PRO A 254 15.78 -14.52 3.79
CA PRO A 254 15.37 -15.12 5.06
C PRO A 254 14.33 -14.29 5.84
N GLN A 255 14.44 -12.96 5.79
CA GLN A 255 13.46 -12.08 6.44
C GLN A 255 12.08 -12.19 5.76
N LEU A 256 12.03 -12.20 4.43
CA LEU A 256 10.77 -12.39 3.69
C LEU A 256 10.10 -13.71 4.04
N ASP A 257 10.87 -14.81 4.13
CA ASP A 257 10.35 -16.11 4.51
C ASP A 257 9.80 -16.11 5.95
N ARG A 258 10.53 -15.48 6.89
CA ARG A 258 10.06 -15.29 8.26
C ARG A 258 8.75 -14.50 8.33
N LEU A 259 8.63 -13.42 7.56
CA LEU A 259 7.41 -12.62 7.51
C LEU A 259 6.24 -13.43 6.96
N LYS A 260 6.44 -14.20 5.88
CA LYS A 260 5.40 -15.06 5.29
C LYS A 260 4.95 -16.15 6.25
N GLN A 261 5.87 -16.80 6.97
CA GLN A 261 5.57 -17.81 7.98
C GLN A 261 4.76 -17.25 9.14
N LEU A 262 4.98 -15.99 9.53
CA LEU A 262 4.25 -15.35 10.61
C LEU A 262 2.88 -14.83 10.17
N TYR A 263 2.82 -14.15 9.02
CA TYR A 263 1.61 -13.44 8.60
C TYR A 263 0.60 -14.34 7.88
N GLY A 264 1.05 -15.41 7.23
CA GLY A 264 0.16 -16.37 6.57
C GLY A 264 -0.89 -16.96 7.51
N PRO A 265 -0.50 -17.58 8.65
CA PRO A 265 -1.46 -18.08 9.64
C PRO A 265 -2.37 -17.00 10.24
N ARG A 266 -1.89 -15.76 10.39
CA ARG A 266 -2.73 -14.65 10.87
C ARG A 266 -3.81 -14.26 9.85
N LEU A 267 -3.46 -14.28 8.57
CA LEU A 267 -4.45 -14.11 7.51
C LEU A 267 -5.51 -15.22 7.56
N ASP A 268 -5.10 -16.48 7.75
CA ASP A 268 -6.04 -17.60 7.89
C ASP A 268 -7.00 -17.39 9.04
N THR A 269 -6.48 -17.04 10.23
CA THR A 269 -7.29 -16.70 11.40
C THR A 269 -8.25 -15.54 11.13
N CYS A 270 -7.77 -14.49 10.47
CA CYS A 270 -8.57 -13.31 10.15
C CYS A 270 -9.75 -13.67 9.23
N LEU A 271 -9.49 -14.43 8.17
CA LEU A 271 -10.51 -14.85 7.22
C LEU A 271 -11.54 -15.78 7.85
N GLN A 272 -11.12 -16.74 8.69
CA GLN A 272 -12.02 -17.62 9.44
C GLN A 272 -12.88 -16.83 10.42
N ALA A 273 -12.30 -15.90 11.17
CA ALA A 273 -13.04 -15.06 12.10
C ALA A 273 -14.04 -14.14 11.39
N ILE A 274 -13.69 -13.56 10.24
CA ILE A 274 -14.61 -12.77 9.42
C ILE A 274 -15.77 -13.64 8.92
N GLU A 275 -15.49 -14.84 8.43
CA GLU A 275 -16.52 -15.75 7.93
C GLU A 275 -17.50 -16.18 9.03
N HIS A 276 -17.00 -16.40 10.26
CA HIS A 276 -17.79 -16.81 11.40
C HIS A 276 -18.65 -15.67 11.99
N TYR A 277 -18.04 -14.51 12.25
CA TYR A 277 -18.69 -13.40 12.97
C TYR A 277 -19.32 -12.33 12.08
N LEU A 278 -18.91 -12.27 10.82
CA LEU A 278 -19.34 -11.27 9.84
C LEU A 278 -19.64 -11.92 8.47
N PRO A 279 -20.48 -12.96 8.42
CA PRO A 279 -20.71 -13.76 7.21
C PRO A 279 -21.19 -12.89 6.05
N GLY A 280 -20.60 -13.12 4.85
CA GLY A 280 -20.95 -12.38 3.63
C GLY A 280 -20.50 -10.91 3.62
N ARG A 281 -19.64 -10.47 4.58
CA ARG A 281 -19.14 -9.10 4.64
C ARG A 281 -17.73 -8.92 4.07
N LEU A 282 -17.00 -9.98 3.87
CA LEU A 282 -15.67 -9.92 3.26
C LEU A 282 -15.78 -9.28 1.86
N PHE A 283 -14.97 -8.24 1.60
CA PHE A 283 -14.99 -7.52 0.32
C PHE A 283 -14.31 -8.33 -0.77
N VAL A 284 -13.07 -8.77 -0.50
CA VAL A 284 -12.26 -9.64 -1.36
C VAL A 284 -11.47 -10.59 -0.45
N ARG A 285 -11.21 -11.82 -0.92
CA ARG A 285 -10.36 -12.79 -0.21
C ARG A 285 -8.90 -12.57 -0.62
N PRO A 286 -8.04 -12.05 0.26
CA PRO A 286 -6.63 -11.82 -0.06
C PRO A 286 -5.80 -13.11 0.02
N ASP A 287 -4.73 -13.19 -0.80
CA ASP A 287 -3.72 -14.27 -0.76
C ASP A 287 -2.41 -13.81 -0.12
N GLY A 288 -2.36 -12.59 0.41
CA GLY A 288 -1.16 -11.99 1.00
C GLY A 288 -1.40 -10.59 1.53
N GLY A 289 -0.33 -9.82 1.65
CA GLY A 289 -0.37 -8.43 2.09
C GLY A 289 -0.66 -8.24 3.56
N PHE A 290 -1.27 -7.13 3.93
CA PHE A 290 -1.46 -6.70 5.33
C PHE A 290 -2.92 -6.58 5.73
N PHE A 291 -3.84 -6.65 4.76
CA PHE A 291 -5.24 -6.26 4.95
C PHE A 291 -6.22 -7.30 4.43
N ALA A 292 -7.25 -7.55 5.20
CA ALA A 292 -8.57 -7.91 4.73
C ALA A 292 -9.47 -6.68 4.77
N SER A 293 -10.65 -6.75 4.18
CA SER A 293 -11.59 -5.63 4.20
C SER A 293 -13.04 -6.11 4.20
N LEU A 294 -13.91 -5.26 4.76
CA LEU A 294 -15.31 -5.56 4.94
C LEU A 294 -16.19 -4.54 4.22
N ARG A 295 -17.25 -5.03 3.61
CA ARG A 295 -18.34 -4.23 3.07
C ARG A 295 -19.56 -4.36 3.98
N LEU A 296 -19.89 -3.26 4.67
CA LEU A 296 -21.06 -3.19 5.54
C LEU A 296 -22.22 -2.49 4.85
N GLY A 297 -23.42 -2.66 5.38
CA GLY A 297 -24.62 -2.05 4.83
C GLY A 297 -24.58 -0.52 4.83
N ALA A 298 -25.17 0.10 3.82
CA ALA A 298 -25.21 1.57 3.67
C ALA A 298 -25.98 2.27 4.81
N ARG A 299 -26.82 1.53 5.54
CA ARG A 299 -27.64 2.05 6.67
C ARG A 299 -26.83 2.28 7.95
N ILE A 300 -25.64 1.69 8.07
CA ILE A 300 -24.78 1.89 9.22
C ILE A 300 -24.11 3.27 9.07
N ASP A 301 -24.41 4.19 9.98
CA ASP A 301 -23.73 5.47 10.05
C ASP A 301 -22.30 5.31 10.56
N GLU A 302 -21.35 6.08 9.98
CA GLU A 302 -19.93 5.95 10.33
C GLU A 302 -19.63 6.43 11.75
N GLN A 303 -20.28 7.51 12.21
CA GLN A 303 -20.08 8.02 13.56
C GLN A 303 -20.59 7.03 14.61
N SER A 304 -21.77 6.47 14.37
CA SER A 304 -22.37 5.43 15.22
C SER A 304 -21.49 4.17 15.26
N LEU A 305 -20.94 3.75 14.12
CA LEU A 305 -20.02 2.61 14.05
C LEU A 305 -18.74 2.87 14.86
N GLN A 306 -18.12 4.04 14.71
CA GLN A 306 -16.93 4.42 15.45
C GLN A 306 -17.19 4.56 16.96
N ALA A 307 -18.34 5.06 17.36
CA ALA A 307 -18.72 5.19 18.78
C ALA A 307 -18.94 3.81 19.42
N ALA A 308 -19.79 2.97 18.83
CA ALA A 308 -20.07 1.61 19.33
C ALA A 308 -18.80 0.73 19.33
N ALA A 309 -17.93 0.85 18.32
CA ALA A 309 -16.68 0.15 18.30
C ALA A 309 -15.77 0.55 19.48
N ARG A 310 -15.65 1.84 19.79
CA ARG A 310 -14.88 2.31 20.96
C ARG A 310 -15.44 1.78 22.27
N GLU A 311 -16.76 1.76 22.45
CA GLU A 311 -17.42 1.17 23.63
C GLU A 311 -17.10 -0.33 23.74
N ALA A 312 -17.02 -1.03 22.61
CA ALA A 312 -16.60 -2.43 22.55
C ALA A 312 -15.07 -2.62 22.67
N GLY A 313 -14.27 -1.56 22.90
CA GLY A 313 -12.83 -1.61 23.01
C GLY A 313 -12.12 -1.86 21.69
N LEU A 314 -12.70 -1.42 20.56
CA LEU A 314 -12.10 -1.47 19.23
C LEU A 314 -11.71 -0.08 18.75
N VAL A 315 -10.57 0.04 18.07
CA VAL A 315 -10.16 1.23 17.32
C VAL A 315 -10.21 0.90 15.83
N LEU A 316 -11.04 1.62 15.08
CA LEU A 316 -11.21 1.41 13.63
C LEU A 316 -10.63 2.59 12.84
N SER A 317 -10.12 2.34 11.63
CA SER A 317 -9.84 3.42 10.68
C SER A 317 -11.13 3.94 10.04
N SER A 318 -11.15 5.22 9.63
CA SER A 318 -12.25 5.72 8.81
C SER A 318 -12.19 5.08 7.43
N GLY A 319 -13.26 4.35 7.06
CA GLY A 319 -13.39 3.74 5.74
C GLY A 319 -13.55 4.78 4.63
N ARG A 320 -14.09 5.95 4.97
CA ARG A 320 -14.33 7.06 4.03
C ARG A 320 -13.04 7.61 3.42
N ALA A 321 -11.95 7.63 4.16
CA ALA A 321 -10.69 8.20 3.71
C ALA A 321 -10.10 7.50 2.46
N PHE A 322 -10.46 6.25 2.20
CA PHE A 322 -9.99 5.47 1.07
C PHE A 322 -10.73 5.74 -0.26
N PHE A 323 -11.65 6.70 -0.27
CA PHE A 323 -12.49 6.98 -1.46
C PHE A 323 -12.30 8.41 -1.94
N ASP A 324 -12.26 8.58 -3.26
CA ASP A 324 -12.30 9.86 -3.94
C ASP A 324 -13.67 10.56 -3.74
N ALA A 325 -14.75 9.76 -3.83
CA ALA A 325 -16.14 10.16 -3.60
C ALA A 325 -16.82 9.22 -2.61
N GLN A 326 -18.00 9.58 -2.08
CA GLN A 326 -18.68 8.78 -1.08
C GLN A 326 -19.23 7.47 -1.68
N PRO A 327 -18.85 6.30 -1.14
CA PRO A 327 -19.41 5.02 -1.60
C PRO A 327 -20.83 4.83 -1.10
N GLY A 328 -21.63 4.03 -1.84
CA GLY A 328 -22.98 3.64 -1.44
C GLY A 328 -23.05 2.59 -0.32
N TYR A 329 -21.92 2.30 0.36
CA TYR A 329 -21.81 1.31 1.43
C TYR A 329 -20.78 1.75 2.45
N ARG A 330 -20.74 1.10 3.64
CA ARG A 330 -19.64 1.31 4.59
C ARG A 330 -18.53 0.33 4.33
N PHE A 331 -17.31 0.84 4.38
CA PHE A 331 -16.10 0.09 4.13
C PHE A 331 -15.23 0.10 5.41
N LEU A 332 -14.68 -1.05 5.76
CA LEU A 332 -13.69 -1.17 6.83
C LEU A 332 -12.47 -1.93 6.34
N ARG A 333 -11.29 -1.40 6.62
CA ARG A 333 -10.03 -2.11 6.47
C ARG A 333 -9.71 -2.83 7.77
N VAL A 334 -9.34 -4.11 7.68
CA VAL A 334 -8.95 -4.98 8.79
C VAL A 334 -7.47 -5.33 8.65
N PRO A 335 -6.54 -4.64 9.34
CA PRO A 335 -5.15 -5.03 9.40
C PRO A 335 -4.99 -6.23 10.32
N PHE A 336 -4.22 -7.24 9.89
CA PHE A 336 -4.01 -8.47 10.68
C PHE A 336 -2.54 -8.70 11.08
N CYS A 337 -1.58 -8.03 10.43
CA CYS A 337 -0.15 -8.34 10.62
C CYS A 337 0.40 -8.01 12.00
N ALA A 338 -0.07 -6.93 12.65
CA ALA A 338 0.42 -6.51 13.97
C ALA A 338 -0.28 -7.21 15.15
N LEU A 339 -1.35 -7.95 14.89
CA LEU A 339 -2.17 -8.62 15.90
C LEU A 339 -1.79 -10.09 16.02
N ASP A 340 -1.96 -10.68 17.19
CA ASP A 340 -1.91 -12.13 17.35
C ASP A 340 -3.28 -12.78 17.05
N ALA A 341 -3.30 -14.11 16.93
CA ALA A 341 -4.49 -14.86 16.54
C ALA A 341 -5.67 -14.64 17.51
N ALA A 342 -5.40 -14.53 18.80
CA ALA A 342 -6.43 -14.32 19.82
C ALA A 342 -7.05 -12.91 19.68
N ASP A 343 -6.23 -11.87 19.50
CA ASP A 343 -6.70 -10.51 19.30
C ASP A 343 -7.47 -10.36 17.97
N ILE A 344 -7.04 -11.06 16.90
CA ILE A 344 -7.78 -11.08 15.63
C ILE A 344 -9.18 -11.68 15.82
N THR A 345 -9.26 -12.85 16.44
CA THR A 345 -10.53 -13.56 16.65
C THR A 345 -11.47 -12.73 17.53
N GLU A 346 -10.98 -12.24 18.66
CA GLU A 346 -11.76 -11.42 19.58
C GLU A 346 -12.18 -10.08 18.97
N GLY A 347 -11.29 -9.45 18.18
CA GLY A 347 -11.60 -8.23 17.45
C GLY A 347 -12.74 -8.41 16.45
N MET A 348 -12.75 -9.51 15.70
CA MET A 348 -13.82 -9.82 14.75
C MET A 348 -15.11 -10.19 15.46
N ARG A 349 -15.06 -10.91 16.59
CA ARG A 349 -16.24 -11.21 17.41
C ARG A 349 -16.93 -9.92 17.90
N ARG A 350 -16.17 -9.02 18.54
CA ARG A 350 -16.71 -7.72 19.00
C ARG A 350 -17.26 -6.88 17.85
N LEU A 351 -16.56 -6.87 16.72
CA LEU A 351 -17.02 -6.12 15.54
C LEU A 351 -18.32 -6.70 14.99
N GLY A 352 -18.49 -8.02 15.01
CA GLY A 352 -19.73 -8.70 14.66
C GLY A 352 -20.88 -8.24 15.54
N ASP A 353 -20.71 -8.27 16.87
CA ASP A 353 -21.72 -7.82 17.84
C ASP A 353 -22.12 -6.34 17.60
N VAL A 354 -21.14 -5.47 17.35
CA VAL A 354 -21.37 -4.05 17.03
C VAL A 354 -22.20 -3.88 15.74
N VAL A 355 -21.83 -4.60 14.68
CA VAL A 355 -22.53 -4.53 13.39
C VAL A 355 -23.95 -5.04 13.50
N ASP A 356 -24.20 -6.12 14.24
CA ASP A 356 -25.53 -6.69 14.43
C ASP A 356 -26.43 -5.77 15.26
N HIS A 357 -25.88 -5.18 16.33
CA HIS A 357 -26.59 -4.18 17.13
C HIS A 357 -27.04 -2.97 16.27
N LEU A 358 -26.13 -2.40 15.48
CA LEU A 358 -26.44 -1.26 14.61
C LEU A 358 -27.42 -1.60 13.49
N ASN A 359 -27.35 -2.80 12.92
CA ASN A 359 -28.33 -3.27 11.93
C ASN A 359 -29.74 -3.42 12.53
N THR A 360 -29.84 -3.91 13.76
CA THR A 360 -31.11 -4.06 14.47
C THR A 360 -31.71 -2.70 14.81
N ALA A 361 -30.93 -1.78 15.33
CA ALA A 361 -31.36 -0.41 15.61
C ALA A 361 -31.84 0.33 14.33
N ALA A 362 -31.15 0.15 13.21
CA ALA A 362 -31.53 0.75 11.93
C ALA A 362 -32.84 0.16 11.33
N ARG A 363 -33.21 -1.05 11.71
CA ARG A 363 -34.48 -1.68 11.32
C ARG A 363 -35.66 -1.19 12.20
N SER A 364 -35.43 -1.07 13.51
CA SER A 364 -36.47 -0.62 14.47
C SER A 364 -36.79 0.86 14.34
N GLY A 365 -35.81 1.72 14.06
CA GLY A 365 -36.00 3.16 13.80
C GLY A 365 -36.85 3.49 12.57
N LYS A 366 -36.96 2.59 11.59
CA LYS A 366 -37.87 2.73 10.44
C LYS A 366 -39.32 2.35 10.76
N ALA A 367 -39.58 1.55 11.80
CA ALA A 367 -40.93 1.21 12.21
C ALA A 367 -41.67 2.36 12.90
N HIS A 368 -40.94 3.37 13.39
CA HIS A 368 -41.54 4.56 14.06
C HIS A 368 -41.70 5.77 13.16
N ALA A 369 -41.21 5.72 11.89
CA ALA A 369 -41.31 6.84 10.94
C ALA A 369 -42.46 6.65 9.92
N THR A 370 -43.37 5.66 10.14
CA THR A 370 -44.49 5.34 9.24
C THR A 370 -45.81 5.25 10.05
N ILE A 371 -46.01 6.17 11.02
CA ILE A 371 -47.33 6.42 11.62
C ILE A 371 -47.63 7.90 11.51
#